data_3125f953cb33c9b6e6a81069b7097b03
#
_entry.id   3125f953cb33c9b6e6a81069b7097b03
#
_cell.length_a   1.000
_cell.length_b   1.000
_cell.length_c   1.000
_cell.angle_alpha   90.00
_cell.angle_beta   90.00
_cell.angle_gamma   90.00
#
_symmetry.space_group_name_H-M   'P 1'
#
loop_
_entity.id
_entity.type
_entity.pdbx_description
1 polymer ?
#
loop_
_entity_poly.entity_id
_entity_poly.type
_entity_poly.pdbx_seq_one_letter_code
_entity_poly.pdbx_strand_id
1 'polypeptide(L)'
;MLLSSCGNKKIADEILKMQSQPIDLTACEDAVCYENGKKSTYTCADSAYKLVIYIDSASCSPCFISHMYDYEETVEKFDSAGIRTLFVFEPSQDKVEDVMSYLEQQNNPFLSIVVRDGGFASANPHLPPSSMLHSFLLNEKNEVVVVGNPARNDKVKELMLNTVKN
;
A
#
# COMPACT_ATOMS: atom_id res chain seq x y z
N MET A 1 -33.19 9.50 -12.84
CA MET A 1 -31.72 9.59 -12.85
C MET A 1 -31.16 9.95 -11.46
N LEU A 2 -31.27 9.05 -10.48
CA LEU A 2 -30.89 9.33 -9.08
C LEU A 2 -30.08 8.20 -8.40
N LEU A 3 -29.40 7.33 -9.17
CA LEU A 3 -28.68 6.18 -8.61
C LEU A 3 -27.16 6.39 -8.46
N SER A 4 -26.59 7.50 -8.96
CA SER A 4 -25.14 7.78 -8.89
C SER A 4 -24.69 8.43 -7.56
N SER A 5 -25.62 8.99 -6.77
CA SER A 5 -25.29 9.74 -5.55
C SER A 5 -24.95 8.87 -4.33
N CYS A 6 -25.56 7.69 -4.19
CA CYS A 6 -25.35 6.85 -3.01
C CYS A 6 -23.98 6.17 -3.01
N GLY A 7 -23.47 5.74 -4.17
CA GLY A 7 -22.16 5.11 -4.27
C GLY A 7 -21.01 6.05 -3.93
N ASN A 8 -21.05 7.27 -4.45
CA ASN A 8 -20.03 8.28 -4.19
C ASN A 8 -20.02 8.73 -2.72
N LYS A 9 -21.19 8.82 -2.08
CA LYS A 9 -21.28 9.15 -0.66
C LYS A 9 -20.64 8.07 0.21
N LYS A 10 -20.89 6.79 -0.08
CA LYS A 10 -20.29 5.68 0.67
C LYS A 10 -18.77 5.69 0.56
N ILE A 11 -18.23 5.88 -0.64
CA ILE A 11 -16.77 5.97 -0.86
C ILE A 11 -16.18 7.17 -0.09
N ALA A 12 -16.83 8.33 -0.11
CA ALA A 12 -16.38 9.49 0.64
C ALA A 12 -16.36 9.23 2.15
N ASP A 13 -17.40 8.60 2.69
CA ASP A 13 -17.49 8.24 4.11
C ASP A 13 -16.39 7.23 4.51
N GLU A 14 -16.05 6.25 3.64
CA GLU A 14 -14.96 5.30 3.86
C GLU A 14 -13.59 6.01 3.86
N ILE A 15 -13.36 6.96 2.95
CA ILE A 15 -12.14 7.77 2.91
C ILE A 15 -12.01 8.63 4.17
N LEU A 16 -13.08 9.30 4.60
CA LEU A 16 -13.10 10.10 5.83
C LEU A 16 -12.80 9.25 7.07
N LYS A 17 -13.34 8.02 7.13
CA LYS A 17 -13.04 7.07 8.20
C LYS A 17 -11.55 6.69 8.17
N MET A 18 -10.99 6.42 6.99
CA MET A 18 -9.58 6.09 6.82
C MET A 18 -8.65 7.23 7.24
N GLN A 19 -9.07 8.48 7.05
CA GLN A 19 -8.34 9.68 7.45
C GLN A 19 -8.54 10.09 8.92
N SER A 20 -9.39 9.38 9.66
CA SER A 20 -9.72 9.73 11.05
C SER A 20 -8.60 9.44 12.04
N GLN A 21 -7.65 8.58 11.69
CA GLN A 21 -6.53 8.16 12.50
C GLN A 21 -5.30 7.90 11.60
N PRO A 22 -4.07 8.09 12.12
CA PRO A 22 -2.87 7.66 11.42
C PRO A 22 -2.86 6.15 11.19
N ILE A 23 -2.18 5.73 10.13
CA ILE A 23 -1.93 4.31 9.86
C ILE A 23 -0.82 3.81 10.78
N ASP A 24 -1.10 2.74 11.50
CA ASP A 24 -0.11 2.05 12.31
C ASP A 24 0.72 1.10 11.43
N LEU A 25 2.00 1.39 11.31
CA LEU A 25 2.96 0.61 10.52
C LEU A 25 3.80 -0.35 11.37
N THR A 26 3.56 -0.47 12.69
CA THR A 26 4.36 -1.34 13.58
C THR A 26 4.35 -2.79 13.13
N ALA A 27 3.23 -3.29 12.61
CA ALA A 27 3.16 -4.64 12.04
C ALA A 27 4.09 -4.84 10.82
N CYS A 28 4.49 -3.76 10.14
CA CYS A 28 5.44 -3.81 9.03
C CYS A 28 6.89 -3.87 9.52
N GLU A 29 7.22 -3.27 10.67
CA GLU A 29 8.58 -3.25 11.23
C GLU A 29 9.03 -4.63 11.69
N ASP A 30 8.10 -5.44 12.21
CA ASP A 30 8.35 -6.82 12.66
C ASP A 30 8.17 -7.86 11.53
N ALA A 31 7.81 -7.42 10.33
CA ALA A 31 7.48 -8.28 9.20
C ALA A 31 8.71 -8.69 8.40
N VAL A 32 8.56 -9.76 7.61
CA VAL A 32 9.57 -10.18 6.65
C VAL A 32 9.50 -9.27 5.42
N CYS A 33 10.62 -8.63 5.11
CA CYS A 33 10.73 -7.74 3.96
C CYS A 33 11.59 -8.35 2.86
N TYR A 34 11.26 -8.01 1.62
CA TYR A 34 12.01 -8.37 0.43
C TYR A 34 12.27 -7.13 -0.41
N GLU A 35 13.49 -7.01 -0.93
CA GLU A 35 13.86 -6.01 -1.92
C GLU A 35 14.91 -6.64 -2.85
N ASN A 36 14.72 -6.52 -4.17
CA ASN A 36 15.56 -7.21 -5.17
C ASN A 36 15.63 -8.74 -4.96
N GLY A 37 14.50 -9.36 -4.61
CA GLY A 37 14.39 -10.80 -4.33
C GLY A 37 15.13 -11.29 -3.09
N LYS A 38 15.68 -10.38 -2.27
CA LYS A 38 16.46 -10.71 -1.08
C LYS A 38 15.73 -10.23 0.18
N LYS A 39 15.88 -10.98 1.27
CA LYS A 39 15.42 -10.53 2.57
C LYS A 39 16.08 -9.21 2.95
N SER A 40 15.25 -8.28 3.39
CA SER A 40 15.62 -6.92 3.77
C SER A 40 15.01 -6.58 5.13
N THR A 41 15.32 -5.42 5.66
CA THR A 41 14.70 -4.86 6.86
C THR A 41 14.00 -3.56 6.48
N TYR A 42 12.85 -3.32 7.07
CA TYR A 42 12.13 -2.07 6.94
C TYR A 42 12.10 -1.34 8.28
N THR A 43 12.45 -0.07 8.26
CA THR A 43 12.26 0.82 9.39
C THR A 43 11.37 1.98 8.97
N CYS A 44 10.35 2.28 9.76
CA CYS A 44 9.37 3.32 9.47
C CYS A 44 9.97 4.74 9.41
N ALA A 45 11.18 4.92 9.96
CA ALA A 45 11.82 6.23 10.15
C ALA A 45 12.39 6.88 8.89
N ASP A 46 12.49 6.14 7.77
CA ASP A 46 13.40 6.55 6.67
C ASP A 46 12.75 7.42 5.59
N SER A 47 11.46 7.77 5.68
CA SER A 47 10.81 8.58 4.64
C SER A 47 9.70 9.47 5.19
N ALA A 48 9.72 10.75 4.81
CA ALA A 48 8.68 11.71 5.18
C ALA A 48 7.32 11.32 4.60
N TYR A 49 7.30 10.86 3.33
CA TYR A 49 6.09 10.40 2.66
C TYR A 49 6.20 8.94 2.23
N LYS A 50 5.09 8.20 2.37
CA LYS A 50 5.02 6.78 2.02
C LYS A 50 3.79 6.50 1.16
N LEU A 51 3.97 5.89 -0.01
CA LEU A 51 2.88 5.29 -0.77
C LEU A 51 2.70 3.86 -0.28
N VAL A 52 1.56 3.55 0.33
CA VAL A 52 1.21 2.19 0.72
C VAL A 52 0.31 1.58 -0.35
N ILE A 53 0.69 0.41 -0.83
CA ILE A 53 -0.13 -0.48 -1.67
C ILE A 53 -0.39 -1.73 -0.83
N TYR A 54 -1.59 -1.84 -0.28
CA TYR A 54 -1.98 -2.92 0.61
C TYR A 54 -2.72 -4.03 -0.14
N ILE A 55 -2.24 -5.24 -0.02
CA ILE A 55 -2.77 -6.46 -0.63
C ILE A 55 -3.26 -7.37 0.50
N ASP A 56 -4.56 -7.34 0.76
CA ASP A 56 -5.22 -8.07 1.83
C ASP A 56 -5.36 -9.57 1.55
N SER A 57 -5.85 -10.32 2.54
CA SER A 57 -6.05 -11.77 2.45
C SER A 57 -7.14 -12.21 1.45
N ALA A 58 -8.02 -11.30 1.02
CA ALA A 58 -9.03 -11.55 0.00
C ALA A 58 -8.48 -11.39 -1.42
N SER A 59 -7.32 -10.74 -1.56
CA SER A 59 -6.68 -10.46 -2.84
C SER A 59 -5.77 -11.62 -3.28
N CYS A 60 -5.63 -11.80 -4.60
CA CYS A 60 -4.69 -12.77 -5.15
C CYS A 60 -3.26 -12.22 -5.11
N SER A 61 -2.51 -12.47 -4.04
CA SER A 61 -1.12 -12.01 -3.90
C SER A 61 -0.20 -12.49 -5.04
N PRO A 62 -0.19 -13.77 -5.47
CA PRO A 62 0.62 -14.19 -6.61
C PRO A 62 0.27 -13.47 -7.91
N CYS A 63 -1.04 -13.22 -8.16
CA CYS A 63 -1.47 -12.45 -9.32
C CYS A 63 -0.95 -11.01 -9.26
N PHE A 64 -0.97 -10.39 -8.07
CA PHE A 64 -0.45 -9.05 -7.88
C PHE A 64 1.06 -9.01 -8.11
N ILE A 65 1.81 -9.95 -7.53
CA ILE A 65 3.28 -10.03 -7.65
C ILE A 65 3.70 -10.15 -9.12
N SER A 66 2.99 -10.94 -9.93
CA SER A 66 3.30 -11.09 -11.37
C SER A 66 3.09 -9.81 -12.18
N HIS A 67 2.34 -8.83 -11.67
CA HIS A 67 2.05 -7.54 -12.30
C HIS A 67 2.71 -6.34 -11.58
N MET A 68 3.59 -6.58 -10.61
CA MET A 68 4.23 -5.47 -9.87
C MET A 68 5.08 -4.56 -10.76
N TYR A 69 5.62 -5.06 -11.86
CA TYR A 69 6.36 -4.25 -12.83
C TYR A 69 5.51 -3.15 -13.48
N ASP A 70 4.19 -3.26 -13.47
CA ASP A 70 3.29 -2.18 -13.91
C ASP A 70 3.43 -0.90 -13.05
N TYR A 71 4.04 -1.02 -11.88
CA TYR A 71 4.31 0.10 -10.97
C TYR A 71 5.69 0.75 -11.17
N GLU A 72 6.58 0.20 -12.01
CA GLU A 72 7.99 0.62 -12.14
C GLU A 72 8.13 2.12 -12.37
N GLU A 73 7.49 2.65 -13.42
CA GLU A 73 7.52 4.10 -13.72
C GLU A 73 7.01 4.97 -12.57
N THR A 74 5.97 4.48 -11.87
CA THR A 74 5.38 5.20 -10.74
C THR A 74 6.33 5.22 -9.55
N VAL A 75 6.94 4.08 -9.22
CA VAL A 75 7.89 3.96 -8.11
C VAL A 75 9.11 4.84 -8.37
N GLU A 76 9.71 4.79 -9.57
CA GLU A 76 10.86 5.63 -9.93
C GLU A 76 10.58 7.13 -9.77
N LYS A 77 9.40 7.58 -10.23
CA LYS A 77 8.98 8.98 -10.08
C LYS A 77 8.77 9.37 -8.63
N PHE A 78 8.20 8.45 -7.83
CA PHE A 78 7.92 8.69 -6.43
C PHE A 78 9.19 8.70 -5.60
N ASP A 79 10.11 7.76 -5.81
CA ASP A 79 11.42 7.75 -5.16
C ASP A 79 12.20 9.04 -5.45
N SER A 80 12.17 9.51 -6.70
CA SER A 80 12.79 10.80 -7.10
C SER A 80 12.14 12.00 -6.41
N ALA A 81 10.89 11.89 -5.97
CA ALA A 81 10.15 12.91 -5.23
C ALA A 81 10.25 12.74 -3.70
N GLY A 82 11.00 11.76 -3.19
CA GLY A 82 11.14 11.47 -1.77
C GLY A 82 9.95 10.70 -1.17
N ILE A 83 9.16 10.02 -2.01
CA ILE A 83 8.06 9.15 -1.57
C ILE A 83 8.53 7.70 -1.60
N ARG A 84 8.60 7.04 -0.46
CA ARG A 84 8.92 5.60 -0.39
C ARG A 84 7.69 4.76 -0.70
N THR A 85 7.78 3.84 -1.66
CA THR A 85 6.67 2.92 -1.96
C THR A 85 6.81 1.63 -1.15
N LEU A 86 5.73 1.24 -0.47
CA LEU A 86 5.61 0.04 0.35
C LEU A 86 4.53 -0.87 -0.22
N PHE A 87 4.89 -2.06 -0.67
CA PHE A 87 3.94 -3.11 -1.04
C PHE A 87 3.72 -4.01 0.18
N VAL A 88 2.57 -3.84 0.85
CA VAL A 88 2.23 -4.57 2.07
C VAL A 88 1.31 -5.73 1.74
N PHE A 89 1.83 -6.94 1.83
CA PHE A 89 1.10 -8.19 1.63
C PHE A 89 0.66 -8.75 2.97
N GLU A 90 -0.62 -9.01 3.13
CA GLU A 90 -1.20 -9.69 4.28
C GLU A 90 -2.04 -10.89 3.81
N PRO A 91 -1.39 -11.96 3.33
CA PRO A 91 -2.09 -13.14 2.85
C PRO A 91 -2.74 -13.91 4.01
N SER A 92 -3.69 -14.80 3.70
CA SER A 92 -4.16 -15.80 4.68
C SER A 92 -3.00 -16.68 5.11
N GLN A 93 -3.07 -17.22 6.33
CA GLN A 93 -1.95 -17.92 6.97
C GLN A 93 -1.43 -19.12 6.15
N ASP A 94 -2.32 -19.83 5.47
CA ASP A 94 -1.99 -20.95 4.58
C ASP A 94 -1.26 -20.51 3.29
N LYS A 95 -1.23 -19.22 2.96
CA LYS A 95 -0.61 -18.63 1.77
C LYS A 95 0.69 -17.88 2.03
N VAL A 96 1.07 -17.66 3.28
CA VAL A 96 2.23 -16.85 3.65
C VAL A 96 3.51 -17.36 2.99
N GLU A 97 3.81 -18.63 3.12
CA GLU A 97 5.05 -19.23 2.58
C GLU A 97 5.07 -19.21 1.04
N ASP A 98 3.91 -19.38 0.39
CA ASP A 98 3.78 -19.25 -1.06
C ASP A 98 4.13 -17.82 -1.51
N VAL A 99 3.56 -16.81 -0.85
CA VAL A 99 3.81 -15.39 -1.17
C VAL A 99 5.29 -15.03 -0.98
N MET A 100 5.90 -15.48 0.12
CA MET A 100 7.33 -15.27 0.37
C MET A 100 8.19 -15.91 -0.72
N SER A 101 7.89 -17.16 -1.10
CA SER A 101 8.58 -17.88 -2.17
C SER A 101 8.45 -17.17 -3.53
N TYR A 102 7.27 -16.65 -3.86
CA TYR A 102 7.06 -15.87 -5.08
C TYR A 102 7.89 -14.58 -5.09
N LEU A 103 7.95 -13.84 -3.99
CA LEU A 103 8.75 -12.61 -3.90
C LEU A 103 10.25 -12.88 -4.06
N GLU A 104 10.76 -13.99 -3.49
CA GLU A 104 12.16 -14.41 -3.68
C GLU A 104 12.44 -14.78 -5.14
N GLN A 105 11.57 -15.55 -5.78
CA GLN A 105 11.76 -16.05 -7.14
C GLN A 105 11.67 -14.96 -8.21
N GLN A 106 10.79 -13.97 -8.03
CA GLN A 106 10.57 -12.91 -9.00
C GLN A 106 11.70 -11.88 -9.06
N ASN A 107 12.63 -11.90 -8.08
CA ASN A 107 13.72 -10.91 -7.98
C ASN A 107 13.22 -9.46 -8.13
N ASN A 108 12.05 -9.18 -7.58
CA ASN A 108 11.34 -7.92 -7.70
C ASN A 108 12.14 -6.79 -7.01
N PRO A 109 12.38 -5.65 -7.68
CA PRO A 109 13.18 -4.56 -7.11
C PRO A 109 12.47 -3.78 -5.99
N PHE A 110 11.14 -3.93 -5.88
CA PHE A 110 10.35 -3.11 -4.98
C PHE A 110 10.34 -3.64 -3.54
N LEU A 111 10.31 -2.74 -2.57
CA LEU A 111 10.17 -3.09 -1.17
C LEU A 111 8.80 -3.74 -0.92
N SER A 112 8.83 -5.03 -0.62
CA SER A 112 7.67 -5.87 -0.36
C SER A 112 7.72 -6.38 1.07
N ILE A 113 6.65 -6.16 1.82
CA ILE A 113 6.54 -6.45 3.25
C ILE A 113 5.46 -7.53 3.41
N VAL A 114 5.79 -8.66 4.03
CA VAL A 114 4.82 -9.74 4.28
C VAL A 114 4.44 -9.76 5.74
N VAL A 115 3.26 -9.24 6.05
CA VAL A 115 2.68 -9.24 7.40
C VAL A 115 1.91 -10.53 7.63
N ARG A 116 2.06 -11.13 8.80
CA ARG A 116 1.40 -12.37 9.19
C ARG A 116 0.20 -12.11 10.11
N ASP A 117 -0.67 -13.09 10.22
CA ASP A 117 -1.72 -13.20 11.24
C ASP A 117 -2.71 -12.01 11.29
N GLY A 118 -2.93 -11.35 10.16
CA GLY A 118 -3.84 -10.21 10.12
C GLY A 118 -3.34 -9.00 10.92
N GLY A 119 -2.02 -8.88 11.13
CA GLY A 119 -1.42 -7.86 12.00
C GLY A 119 -1.64 -6.45 11.50
N PHE A 120 -1.57 -6.22 10.17
CA PHE A 120 -1.77 -4.89 9.59
C PHE A 120 -3.24 -4.45 9.66
N ALA A 121 -4.18 -5.33 9.27
CA ALA A 121 -5.61 -5.03 9.38
C ALA A 121 -6.06 -4.85 10.83
N SER A 122 -5.53 -5.67 11.76
CA SER A 122 -5.85 -5.59 13.19
C SER A 122 -5.38 -4.28 13.82
N ALA A 123 -4.19 -3.79 13.43
CA ALA A 123 -3.66 -2.51 13.87
C ALA A 123 -4.41 -1.32 13.24
N ASN A 124 -5.07 -1.52 12.09
CA ASN A 124 -5.73 -0.49 11.30
C ASN A 124 -7.22 -0.77 11.05
N PRO A 125 -8.08 -0.87 12.09
CA PRO A 125 -9.49 -1.25 11.93
C PRO A 125 -10.34 -0.18 11.21
N HIS A 126 -9.76 0.98 10.95
CA HIS A 126 -10.37 2.07 10.19
C HIS A 126 -10.13 1.95 8.67
N LEU A 127 -9.29 1.02 8.22
CA LEU A 127 -9.14 0.71 6.80
C LEU A 127 -10.46 0.19 6.22
N PRO A 128 -10.84 0.66 5.02
CA PRO A 128 -12.06 0.18 4.36
C PRO A 128 -11.88 -1.26 3.85
N PRO A 129 -12.96 -2.05 3.78
CA PRO A 129 -12.89 -3.41 3.24
C PRO A 129 -12.72 -3.43 1.71
N SER A 130 -12.88 -2.30 1.03
CA SER A 130 -12.77 -2.19 -0.42
C SER A 130 -11.32 -2.09 -0.86
N SER A 131 -10.82 -3.09 -1.58
CA SER A 131 -9.45 -3.09 -2.15
C SER A 131 -9.18 -1.91 -3.10
N MET A 132 -10.22 -1.27 -3.64
CA MET A 132 -10.07 -0.04 -4.44
C MET A 132 -9.46 1.13 -3.64
N LEU A 133 -9.57 1.11 -2.32
CA LEU A 133 -9.06 2.15 -1.42
C LEU A 133 -7.76 1.73 -0.72
N HIS A 134 -7.19 0.57 -1.07
CA HIS A 134 -5.96 0.04 -0.47
C HIS A 134 -4.67 0.59 -1.08
N SER A 135 -4.75 1.68 -1.84
CA SER A 135 -3.59 2.45 -2.30
C SER A 135 -3.72 3.87 -1.78
N PHE A 136 -2.76 4.33 -0.98
CA PHE A 136 -2.86 5.63 -0.32
C PHE A 136 -1.50 6.21 0.04
N LEU A 137 -1.41 7.54 0.00
CA LEU A 137 -0.23 8.32 0.39
C LEU A 137 -0.33 8.71 1.87
N LEU A 138 0.71 8.45 2.62
CA LEU A 138 0.91 8.88 4.00
C LEU A 138 1.88 10.05 4.07
N ASN A 139 1.64 11.00 4.97
CA ASN A 139 2.60 12.02 5.36
C ASN A 139 3.59 11.50 6.44
N GLU A 140 4.46 12.36 6.93
CA GLU A 140 5.45 12.06 7.98
C GLU A 140 4.84 11.55 9.29
N LYS A 141 3.57 11.90 9.57
CA LYS A 141 2.82 11.44 10.75
C LYS A 141 2.01 10.16 10.49
N ASN A 142 2.21 9.52 9.34
CA ASN A 142 1.43 8.38 8.86
C ASN A 142 -0.08 8.68 8.68
N GLU A 143 -0.46 9.96 8.53
CA GLU A 143 -1.84 10.34 8.21
C GLU A 143 -2.09 10.15 6.71
N VAL A 144 -3.26 9.64 6.35
CA VAL A 144 -3.66 9.44 4.95
C VAL A 144 -4.02 10.79 4.33
N VAL A 145 -3.22 11.22 3.35
CA VAL A 145 -3.41 12.51 2.66
C VAL A 145 -4.02 12.40 1.27
N VAL A 146 -3.75 11.30 0.56
CA VAL A 146 -4.38 11.01 -0.75
C VAL A 146 -4.72 9.53 -0.82
N VAL A 147 -5.90 9.18 -1.36
CA VAL A 147 -6.34 7.80 -1.59
C VAL A 147 -6.54 7.58 -3.09
N GLY A 148 -6.05 6.46 -3.60
CA GLY A 148 -6.18 6.01 -4.97
C GLY A 148 -4.90 5.40 -5.52
N ASN A 149 -5.02 4.61 -6.60
CA ASN A 149 -3.89 3.92 -7.21
C ASN A 149 -3.21 4.80 -8.27
N PRO A 150 -1.97 5.29 -8.02
CA PRO A 150 -1.27 6.19 -8.95
C PRO A 150 -0.75 5.49 -10.21
N ALA A 151 -0.55 4.19 -10.20
CA ALA A 151 -0.15 3.44 -11.39
C ALA A 151 -1.30 3.26 -12.39
N ARG A 152 -2.54 3.42 -11.94
CA ARG A 152 -3.76 3.25 -12.76
C ARG A 152 -4.50 4.56 -13.03
N ASN A 153 -4.08 5.66 -12.42
CA ASN A 153 -4.76 6.95 -12.53
C ASN A 153 -3.75 8.11 -12.46
N ASP A 154 -3.48 8.72 -13.61
CA ASP A 154 -2.51 9.82 -13.73
C ASP A 154 -2.89 11.04 -12.90
N LYS A 155 -4.19 11.34 -12.75
CA LYS A 155 -4.64 12.45 -11.89
C LYS A 155 -4.31 12.20 -10.42
N VAL A 156 -4.44 10.95 -9.95
CA VAL A 156 -4.04 10.56 -8.60
C VAL A 156 -2.51 10.66 -8.45
N LYS A 157 -1.75 10.19 -9.45
CA LYS A 157 -0.29 10.30 -9.49
C LYS A 157 0.16 11.76 -9.36
N GLU A 158 -0.39 12.64 -10.17
CA GLU A 158 -0.09 14.08 -10.14
C GLU A 158 -0.48 14.71 -8.80
N LEU A 159 -1.64 14.36 -8.26
CA LEU A 159 -2.09 14.86 -6.95
C LEU A 159 -1.11 14.46 -5.84
N MET A 160 -0.68 13.21 -5.79
CA MET A 160 0.30 12.72 -4.82
C MET A 160 1.64 13.45 -4.93
N LEU A 161 2.16 13.61 -6.16
CA LEU A 161 3.42 14.32 -6.40
C LEU A 161 3.34 15.80 -6.04
N ASN A 162 2.19 16.45 -6.25
CA ASN A 162 1.99 17.86 -5.89
C ASN A 162 1.83 18.04 -4.36
N THR A 163 1.26 17.06 -3.66
CA THR A 163 1.11 17.10 -2.19
C THR A 163 2.47 17.13 -1.48
N VAL A 164 3.47 16.48 -2.04
CA VAL A 164 4.83 16.40 -1.44
C VAL A 164 5.67 17.64 -1.70
N LYS A 165 5.33 18.43 -2.73
CA LYS A 165 6.09 19.64 -3.11
C LYS A 165 5.71 20.89 -2.30
N ASN A 166 4.58 20.84 -1.58
CA ASN A 166 4.07 21.95 -0.77
C ASN A 166 4.41 21.77 0.70
#